data_00ca568a865577caa4a69444b75c7328
#
_entry.id   00ca568a865577caa4a69444b75c7328
#
_cell.length_a   1.000
_cell.length_b   1.000
_cell.length_c   1.000
_cell.angle_alpha   90.00
_cell.angle_beta   90.00
_cell.angle_gamma   90.00
#
_symmetry.space_group_name_H-M   'P 1'
#
loop_
_entity.id
_entity.type
_entity.pdbx_description
1 polymer ?
#
loop_
_entity_poly.entity_id
_entity_poly.type
_entity_poly.pdbx_seq_one_letter_code
_entity_poly.pdbx_strand_id
1 'polypeptide(L)'
;MTDKMVLIDGSSIAYRAFYGLPLLNNQKGIHTNAILGFAMMLLKVIESEHPTHIAVCFDAGKLTFRHEKFPNYKGGRQKTPPELSEQFPFIRELIAAMGIHYVELDQYEADDLIGTYAKIAEREGAQVKIISGDRDLLQLVSARTSVALTKKGVTEMTEYHLETLMEQYGLKPEQIIDMKGLMGDSSDNIPGVPGVGEKTALKLLHAYHSIEGVYQNLEDIRGAKLKEKLKENKDLAFLSRELAMIHCEAPLPLTLEETRFLGIDQEKTIGIFKEFEFKKLLQKMNHSFSTEASEESDGSD
;
A
#
# COMPACT_ATOMS: atom_id res chain seq x y z
N MET A 1 -11.00 24.53 1.01
CA MET A 1 -10.76 23.23 1.66
C MET A 1 -9.42 22.70 1.15
N THR A 2 -8.65 22.05 2.00
CA THR A 2 -7.38 21.44 1.60
C THR A 2 -7.66 20.15 0.83
N ASP A 3 -6.99 19.94 -0.30
CA ASP A 3 -7.12 18.69 -1.05
C ASP A 3 -6.62 17.51 -0.24
N LYS A 4 -7.29 16.39 -0.38
CA LYS A 4 -6.95 15.13 0.27
C LYS A 4 -6.88 14.01 -0.76
N MET A 5 -5.69 13.45 -0.91
CA MET A 5 -5.45 12.32 -1.78
C MET A 5 -5.41 11.01 -1.00
N VAL A 6 -6.17 10.03 -1.46
CA VAL A 6 -6.08 8.66 -0.98
C VAL A 6 -5.43 7.79 -2.04
N LEU A 7 -4.37 7.11 -1.66
CA LEU A 7 -3.62 6.18 -2.49
C LEU A 7 -3.78 4.77 -1.95
N ILE A 8 -4.20 3.84 -2.78
CA ILE A 8 -4.49 2.47 -2.39
C ILE A 8 -3.55 1.52 -3.10
N ASP A 9 -2.86 0.69 -2.35
CA ASP A 9 -2.07 -0.43 -2.84
C ASP A 9 -3.01 -1.57 -3.25
N GLY A 10 -3.40 -1.58 -4.52
CA GLY A 10 -4.43 -2.47 -5.04
C GLY A 10 -4.08 -3.94 -4.92
N SER A 11 -2.85 -4.30 -5.24
CA SER A 11 -2.40 -5.70 -5.13
C SER A 11 -2.40 -6.18 -3.68
N SER A 12 -1.84 -5.39 -2.77
CA SER A 12 -1.81 -5.72 -1.33
C SER A 12 -3.21 -5.89 -0.75
N ILE A 13 -4.11 -4.96 -1.04
CA ILE A 13 -5.49 -5.00 -0.54
C ILE A 13 -6.27 -6.19 -1.13
N ALA A 14 -6.09 -6.50 -2.41
CA ALA A 14 -6.72 -7.67 -3.03
C ALA A 14 -6.30 -8.98 -2.35
N TYR A 15 -5.03 -9.16 -2.07
CA TYR A 15 -4.51 -10.32 -1.30
C TYR A 15 -5.08 -10.36 0.12
N ARG A 16 -5.12 -9.24 0.81
CA ARG A 16 -5.68 -9.14 2.17
C ARG A 16 -7.17 -9.47 2.19
N ALA A 17 -7.92 -8.99 1.21
CA ALA A 17 -9.34 -9.30 1.06
C ALA A 17 -9.56 -10.79 0.80
N PHE A 18 -8.76 -11.38 -0.08
CA PHE A 18 -8.86 -12.80 -0.43
C PHE A 18 -8.62 -13.71 0.78
N TYR A 19 -7.56 -13.46 1.54
CA TYR A 19 -7.24 -14.27 2.72
C TYR A 19 -8.02 -13.87 3.98
N GLY A 20 -8.59 -12.68 4.02
CA GLY A 20 -9.37 -12.18 5.14
C GLY A 20 -10.84 -12.61 5.16
N LEU A 21 -11.34 -13.08 4.04
CA LEU A 21 -12.72 -13.56 3.88
C LEU A 21 -12.73 -15.01 3.41
N PRO A 22 -13.74 -15.81 3.79
CA PRO A 22 -13.90 -17.15 3.24
C PRO A 22 -14.17 -17.09 1.74
N LEU A 23 -13.81 -18.14 1.00
CA LEU A 23 -14.14 -18.24 -0.42
C LEU A 23 -15.66 -18.15 -0.63
N LEU A 24 -16.07 -17.25 -1.49
CA LEU A 24 -17.43 -16.99 -1.88
C LEU A 24 -17.54 -17.06 -3.40
N ASN A 25 -18.65 -17.57 -3.89
CA ASN A 25 -18.95 -17.65 -5.31
C ASN A 25 -20.31 -16.99 -5.59
N ASN A 26 -20.46 -16.37 -6.74
CA ASN A 26 -21.77 -16.02 -7.25
C ASN A 26 -22.43 -17.20 -7.98
N GLN A 27 -23.66 -17.04 -8.47
CA GLN A 27 -24.40 -18.08 -9.19
C GLN A 27 -23.72 -18.52 -10.50
N LYS A 28 -22.84 -17.68 -11.06
CA LYS A 28 -22.06 -17.98 -12.26
C LYS A 28 -20.77 -18.76 -11.95
N GLY A 29 -20.50 -19.07 -10.67
CA GLY A 29 -19.32 -19.78 -10.22
C GLY A 29 -18.05 -18.91 -10.13
N ILE A 30 -18.15 -17.60 -10.25
CA ILE A 30 -17.03 -16.66 -10.11
C ILE A 30 -16.74 -16.48 -8.62
N HIS A 31 -15.46 -16.60 -8.22
CA HIS A 31 -15.04 -16.29 -6.85
C HIS A 31 -15.15 -14.78 -6.61
N THR A 32 -15.72 -14.38 -5.47
CA THR A 32 -16.11 -12.99 -5.21
C THR A 32 -15.61 -12.42 -3.89
N ASN A 33 -14.92 -13.20 -3.06
CA ASN A 33 -14.49 -12.75 -1.73
C ASN A 33 -13.51 -11.57 -1.78
N ALA A 34 -12.53 -11.57 -2.68
CA ALA A 34 -11.61 -10.46 -2.83
C ALA A 34 -12.31 -9.21 -3.38
N ILE A 35 -13.22 -9.36 -4.33
CA ILE A 35 -14.03 -8.26 -4.88
C ILE A 35 -14.87 -7.64 -3.77
N LEU A 36 -15.53 -8.46 -2.97
CA LEU A 36 -16.35 -8.01 -1.83
C LEU A 36 -15.52 -7.23 -0.81
N GLY A 37 -14.39 -7.79 -0.39
CA GLY A 37 -13.50 -7.13 0.58
C GLY A 37 -12.95 -5.82 0.06
N PHE A 38 -12.62 -5.76 -1.23
CA PHE A 38 -12.16 -4.54 -1.88
C PHE A 38 -13.26 -3.47 -1.90
N ALA A 39 -14.49 -3.85 -2.25
CA ALA A 39 -15.64 -2.95 -2.22
C ALA A 39 -15.91 -2.41 -0.81
N MET A 40 -15.88 -3.27 0.20
CA MET A 40 -16.06 -2.88 1.61
C MET A 40 -15.00 -1.85 2.05
N MET A 41 -13.76 -2.08 1.69
CA MET A 41 -12.65 -1.15 2.00
C MET A 41 -12.86 0.20 1.31
N LEU A 42 -13.19 0.21 0.00
CA LEU A 42 -13.41 1.45 -0.75
C LEU A 42 -14.55 2.28 -0.17
N LEU A 43 -15.69 1.66 0.13
CA LEU A 43 -16.83 2.36 0.73
C LEU A 43 -16.47 2.98 2.08
N LYS A 44 -15.78 2.23 2.93
CA LYS A 44 -15.34 2.72 4.24
C LYS A 44 -14.39 3.90 4.12
N VAL A 45 -13.41 3.81 3.22
CA VAL A 45 -12.41 4.86 2.99
C VAL A 45 -13.06 6.13 2.45
N ILE A 46 -13.94 6.01 1.47
CA ILE A 46 -14.67 7.17 0.90
C ILE A 46 -15.50 7.85 1.97
N GLU A 47 -16.23 7.08 2.78
CA GLU A 47 -17.09 7.60 3.85
C GLU A 47 -16.29 8.28 4.97
N SER A 48 -15.17 7.72 5.37
CA SER A 48 -14.37 8.24 6.49
C SER A 48 -13.40 9.35 6.10
N GLU A 49 -12.86 9.32 4.89
CA GLU A 49 -11.77 10.20 4.48
C GLU A 49 -12.22 11.40 3.64
N HIS A 50 -13.38 11.33 3.02
CA HIS A 50 -13.90 12.38 2.10
C HIS A 50 -12.82 12.86 1.10
N PRO A 51 -12.22 11.96 0.31
CA PRO A 51 -11.09 12.31 -0.55
C PRO A 51 -11.52 13.22 -1.69
N THR A 52 -10.64 14.16 -2.08
CA THR A 52 -10.77 14.93 -3.31
C THR A 52 -10.15 14.21 -4.50
N HIS A 53 -9.18 13.32 -4.24
CA HIS A 53 -8.47 12.52 -5.23
C HIS A 53 -8.30 11.10 -4.71
N ILE A 54 -8.50 10.11 -5.58
CA ILE A 54 -8.24 8.70 -5.27
C ILE A 54 -7.55 8.05 -6.47
N ALA A 55 -6.50 7.29 -6.20
CA ALA A 55 -5.92 6.38 -7.17
C ALA A 55 -5.64 5.03 -6.53
N VAL A 56 -6.00 3.95 -7.23
CA VAL A 56 -5.62 2.58 -6.87
C VAL A 56 -4.46 2.18 -7.76
N CYS A 57 -3.34 1.82 -7.18
CA CYS A 57 -2.13 1.45 -7.91
C CYS A 57 -1.94 -0.06 -7.89
N PHE A 58 -1.69 -0.65 -9.04
CA PHE A 58 -1.43 -2.08 -9.21
C PHE A 58 -0.03 -2.31 -9.78
N ASP A 59 0.52 -3.49 -9.50
CA ASP A 59 1.69 -4.00 -10.20
C ASP A 59 1.28 -4.41 -11.62
N ALA A 60 2.01 -3.94 -12.64
CA ALA A 60 1.69 -4.21 -14.04
C ALA A 60 2.24 -5.54 -14.55
N GLY A 61 3.34 -6.01 -13.98
CA GLY A 61 4.02 -7.21 -14.41
C GLY A 61 4.92 -7.82 -13.35
N LYS A 62 5.64 -8.87 -13.72
CA LYS A 62 6.53 -9.58 -12.81
C LYS A 62 7.93 -8.98 -12.73
N LEU A 63 8.39 -8.39 -13.81
CA LEU A 63 9.75 -7.84 -13.92
C LEU A 63 9.71 -6.32 -13.81
N THR A 64 10.59 -5.80 -12.97
CA THR A 64 10.77 -4.36 -12.76
C THR A 64 12.25 -3.99 -12.87
N PHE A 65 12.58 -2.71 -12.82
CA PHE A 65 13.96 -2.22 -12.82
C PHE A 65 14.81 -2.82 -11.67
N ARG A 66 14.18 -3.29 -10.57
CA ARG A 66 14.90 -3.95 -9.46
C ARG A 66 15.50 -5.29 -9.87
N HIS A 67 14.88 -5.99 -10.80
CA HIS A 67 15.38 -7.27 -11.31
C HIS A 67 16.67 -7.11 -12.16
N GLU A 68 16.88 -5.94 -12.74
CA GLU A 68 18.15 -5.64 -13.44
C GLU A 68 19.33 -5.60 -12.46
N LYS A 69 19.09 -5.08 -11.24
CA LYS A 69 20.11 -5.01 -10.18
C LYS A 69 20.27 -6.31 -9.40
N PHE A 70 19.16 -7.00 -9.18
CA PHE A 70 19.11 -8.26 -8.43
C PHE A 70 18.09 -9.19 -9.07
N PRO A 71 18.54 -10.09 -9.99
CA PRO A 71 17.64 -10.98 -10.74
C PRO A 71 16.74 -11.87 -9.88
N ASN A 72 17.20 -12.24 -8.68
CA ASN A 72 16.45 -13.05 -7.72
C ASN A 72 15.47 -12.25 -6.85
N TYR A 73 15.33 -10.94 -7.06
CA TYR A 73 14.34 -10.12 -6.38
C TYR A 73 12.94 -10.72 -6.53
N LYS A 74 12.24 -10.92 -5.43
CA LYS A 74 10.92 -11.59 -5.37
C LYS A 74 10.89 -13.02 -5.94
N GLY A 75 12.06 -13.64 -6.13
CA GLY A 75 12.18 -14.96 -6.77
C GLY A 75 11.55 -16.11 -6.01
N GLY A 76 11.35 -15.97 -4.69
CA GLY A 76 10.73 -16.98 -3.83
C GLY A 76 9.21 -16.85 -3.69
N ARG A 77 8.58 -15.85 -4.31
CA ARG A 77 7.14 -15.65 -4.21
C ARG A 77 6.36 -16.78 -4.86
N GLN A 78 5.35 -17.27 -4.14
CA GLN A 78 4.40 -18.24 -4.68
C GLN A 78 3.54 -17.60 -5.76
N LYS A 79 3.03 -18.43 -6.68
CA LYS A 79 2.05 -17.97 -7.67
C LYS A 79 0.77 -17.50 -6.99
N THR A 80 0.15 -16.47 -7.53
CA THR A 80 -1.17 -16.03 -7.13
C THR A 80 -2.17 -17.20 -7.25
N PRO A 81 -2.97 -17.49 -6.20
CA PRO A 81 -4.01 -18.50 -6.31
C PRO A 81 -4.93 -18.24 -7.51
N PRO A 82 -5.32 -19.28 -8.29
CA PRO A 82 -6.20 -19.08 -9.44
C PRO A 82 -7.51 -18.38 -9.07
N GLU A 83 -8.07 -18.68 -7.91
CA GLU A 83 -9.30 -18.09 -7.38
C GLU A 83 -9.18 -16.60 -7.08
N LEU A 84 -7.99 -16.11 -6.75
CA LEU A 84 -7.71 -14.68 -6.64
C LEU A 84 -7.39 -14.07 -8.00
N SER A 85 -6.59 -14.75 -8.80
CA SER A 85 -6.18 -14.27 -10.12
C SER A 85 -7.37 -13.92 -11.01
N GLU A 86 -8.42 -14.75 -10.99
CA GLU A 86 -9.65 -14.49 -11.76
C GLU A 86 -10.43 -13.26 -11.27
N GLN A 87 -10.24 -12.83 -10.02
CA GLN A 87 -10.95 -11.69 -9.45
C GLN A 87 -10.31 -10.33 -9.79
N PHE A 88 -9.05 -10.27 -10.18
CA PHE A 88 -8.37 -9.01 -10.48
C PHE A 88 -9.05 -8.19 -11.58
N PRO A 89 -9.46 -8.75 -12.73
CA PRO A 89 -10.21 -8.00 -13.73
C PRO A 89 -11.50 -7.40 -13.17
N PHE A 90 -12.23 -8.15 -12.36
CA PHE A 90 -13.48 -7.69 -11.74
C PHE A 90 -13.25 -6.63 -10.66
N ILE A 91 -12.13 -6.69 -9.93
CA ILE A 91 -11.73 -5.63 -9.01
C ILE A 91 -11.50 -4.32 -9.78
N ARG A 92 -10.85 -4.37 -10.94
CA ARG A 92 -10.67 -3.19 -11.81
C ARG A 92 -11.99 -2.64 -12.33
N GLU A 93 -12.90 -3.51 -12.75
CA GLU A 93 -14.26 -3.12 -13.15
C GLU A 93 -15.03 -2.45 -12.00
N LEU A 94 -14.93 -2.99 -10.78
CA LEU A 94 -15.51 -2.41 -9.58
C LEU A 94 -14.98 -0.99 -9.33
N ILE A 95 -13.67 -0.81 -9.37
CA ILE A 95 -13.02 0.49 -9.15
C ILE A 95 -13.52 1.51 -10.17
N ALA A 96 -13.53 1.14 -11.44
CA ALA A 96 -14.00 2.00 -12.53
C ALA A 96 -15.50 2.33 -12.39
N ALA A 97 -16.33 1.35 -12.04
CA ALA A 97 -17.76 1.54 -11.81
C ALA A 97 -18.04 2.50 -10.64
N MET A 98 -17.19 2.52 -9.64
CA MET A 98 -17.29 3.46 -8.50
C MET A 98 -16.80 4.88 -8.83
N GLY A 99 -16.34 5.14 -10.04
CA GLY A 99 -15.81 6.45 -10.43
C GLY A 99 -14.38 6.71 -9.96
N ILE A 100 -13.62 5.66 -9.70
CA ILE A 100 -12.25 5.73 -9.21
C ILE A 100 -11.30 5.30 -10.34
N HIS A 101 -10.14 5.94 -10.43
CA HIS A 101 -9.09 5.54 -11.36
C HIS A 101 -8.15 4.51 -10.74
N TYR A 102 -7.75 3.53 -11.54
CA TYR A 102 -6.63 2.66 -11.20
C TYR A 102 -5.47 2.89 -12.17
N VAL A 103 -4.27 2.65 -11.70
CA VAL A 103 -3.02 2.96 -12.40
C VAL A 103 -2.09 1.77 -12.30
N GLU A 104 -1.44 1.44 -13.40
CA GLU A 104 -0.34 0.49 -13.47
C GLU A 104 0.66 0.96 -14.52
N LEU A 105 1.92 0.60 -14.36
CA LEU A 105 2.98 1.03 -15.25
C LEU A 105 4.05 -0.05 -15.36
N ASP A 106 4.35 -0.47 -16.56
CA ASP A 106 5.42 -1.42 -16.84
C ASP A 106 6.75 -0.98 -16.22
N GLN A 107 7.54 -1.92 -15.75
CA GLN A 107 8.84 -1.73 -15.08
C GLN A 107 8.76 -1.16 -13.66
N TYR A 108 7.59 -0.74 -13.19
CA TYR A 108 7.39 -0.16 -11.85
C TYR A 108 6.42 -1.00 -11.02
N GLU A 109 6.61 -0.96 -9.71
CA GLU A 109 5.69 -1.55 -8.76
C GLU A 109 4.62 -0.53 -8.33
N ALA A 110 3.52 -1.02 -7.78
CA ALA A 110 2.48 -0.16 -7.19
C ALA A 110 3.06 0.84 -6.19
N ASP A 111 4.03 0.42 -5.37
CA ASP A 111 4.70 1.26 -4.38
C ASP A 111 5.39 2.48 -5.00
N ASP A 112 6.00 2.30 -6.17
CA ASP A 112 6.69 3.38 -6.89
C ASP A 112 5.67 4.42 -7.41
N LEU A 113 4.52 3.96 -7.90
CA LEU A 113 3.43 4.84 -8.32
C LEU A 113 2.84 5.59 -7.12
N ILE A 114 2.59 4.90 -6.03
CA ILE A 114 2.11 5.49 -4.78
C ILE A 114 3.08 6.55 -4.26
N GLY A 115 4.36 6.25 -4.21
CA GLY A 115 5.40 7.19 -3.77
C GLY A 115 5.47 8.42 -4.65
N THR A 116 5.35 8.24 -5.96
CA THR A 116 5.38 9.35 -6.93
C THR A 116 4.17 10.25 -6.78
N TYR A 117 2.95 9.69 -6.71
CA TYR A 117 1.74 10.48 -6.46
C TYR A 117 1.78 11.20 -5.11
N ALA A 118 2.24 10.52 -4.06
CA ALA A 118 2.34 11.13 -2.74
C ALA A 118 3.24 12.37 -2.74
N LYS A 119 4.40 12.29 -3.39
CA LYS A 119 5.33 13.43 -3.50
C LYS A 119 4.77 14.59 -4.33
N ILE A 120 4.08 14.30 -5.42
CA ILE A 120 3.42 15.33 -6.22
C ILE A 120 2.31 16.00 -5.41
N ALA A 121 1.44 15.23 -4.78
CA ALA A 121 0.34 15.75 -3.97
C ALA A 121 0.85 16.62 -2.81
N GLU A 122 1.91 16.20 -2.11
CA GLU A 122 2.54 17.00 -1.06
C GLU A 122 3.05 18.34 -1.56
N ARG A 123 3.69 18.37 -2.73
CA ARG A 123 4.19 19.60 -3.35
C ARG A 123 3.06 20.58 -3.69
N GLU A 124 1.89 20.06 -4.03
CA GLU A 124 0.68 20.85 -4.28
C GLU A 124 -0.09 21.23 -3.01
N GLY A 125 0.41 20.86 -1.84
CA GLY A 125 -0.17 21.19 -0.55
C GLY A 125 -1.29 20.28 -0.07
N ALA A 126 -1.51 19.14 -0.73
CA ALA A 126 -2.51 18.18 -0.34
C ALA A 126 -2.08 17.35 0.89
N GLN A 127 -3.07 16.88 1.64
CA GLN A 127 -2.88 15.80 2.60
C GLN A 127 -2.98 14.46 1.86
N VAL A 128 -2.15 13.50 2.24
CA VAL A 128 -2.08 12.18 1.60
C VAL A 128 -2.31 11.08 2.63
N LYS A 129 -3.17 10.12 2.28
CA LYS A 129 -3.33 8.88 3.04
C LYS A 129 -3.09 7.69 2.13
N ILE A 130 -2.13 6.85 2.52
CA ILE A 130 -1.79 5.62 1.83
C ILE A 130 -2.44 4.44 2.56
N ILE A 131 -3.06 3.53 1.83
CA ILE A 131 -3.70 2.33 2.37
C ILE A 131 -3.03 1.11 1.77
N SER A 132 -2.44 0.28 2.61
CA SER A 132 -1.71 -0.93 2.21
C SER A 132 -1.65 -1.95 3.34
N GLY A 133 -1.24 -3.17 3.02
CA GLY A 133 -0.80 -4.16 3.98
C GLY A 133 0.72 -4.27 4.09
N ASP A 134 1.46 -3.47 3.33
CA ASP A 134 2.91 -3.54 3.21
C ASP A 134 3.60 -2.47 4.07
N ARG A 135 4.42 -2.92 5.03
CA ARG A 135 5.19 -2.05 5.93
C ARG A 135 6.25 -1.21 5.21
N ASP A 136 6.66 -1.58 4.01
CA ASP A 136 7.66 -0.84 3.24
C ASP A 136 7.18 0.58 2.89
N LEU A 137 5.87 0.77 2.78
CA LEU A 137 5.27 2.07 2.55
C LEU A 137 5.42 3.05 3.71
N LEU A 138 5.80 2.58 4.91
CA LEU A 138 6.09 3.45 6.06
C LEU A 138 7.23 4.43 5.78
N GLN A 139 8.11 4.12 4.82
CA GLN A 139 9.15 5.06 4.37
C GLN A 139 8.59 6.35 3.75
N LEU A 140 7.33 6.35 3.33
CA LEU A 140 6.66 7.50 2.73
C LEU A 140 5.97 8.42 3.75
N VAL A 141 5.91 8.03 5.01
CA VAL A 141 5.33 8.87 6.08
C VAL A 141 6.04 10.22 6.14
N SER A 142 5.28 11.29 6.24
CA SER A 142 5.77 12.66 6.33
C SER A 142 4.79 13.53 7.13
N ALA A 143 5.07 14.81 7.23
CA ALA A 143 4.14 15.75 7.86
C ALA A 143 2.77 15.81 7.16
N ARG A 144 2.68 15.50 5.88
CA ARG A 144 1.46 15.52 5.08
C ARG A 144 0.95 14.15 4.66
N THR A 145 1.78 13.12 4.75
CA THR A 145 1.43 11.74 4.35
C THR A 145 1.38 10.82 5.55
N SER A 146 0.24 10.19 5.75
CA SER A 146 0.06 9.08 6.67
C SER A 146 -0.09 7.75 5.92
N VAL A 147 0.20 6.64 6.60
CA VAL A 147 0.05 5.29 6.06
C VAL A 147 -0.84 4.49 7.00
N ALA A 148 -1.94 3.96 6.46
CA ALA A 148 -2.84 3.05 7.16
C ALA A 148 -2.52 1.61 6.74
N LEU A 149 -1.99 0.82 7.66
CA LEU A 149 -1.70 -0.59 7.45
C LEU A 149 -2.85 -1.46 7.93
N THR A 150 -3.29 -2.38 7.07
CA THR A 150 -4.32 -3.35 7.43
C THR A 150 -3.85 -4.29 8.54
N LYS A 151 -4.70 -4.54 9.53
CA LYS A 151 -4.48 -5.49 10.65
C LYS A 151 -5.08 -6.85 10.35
N LYS A 152 -6.42 -6.90 10.39
CA LYS A 152 -7.23 -8.07 10.03
C LYS A 152 -8.11 -7.72 8.85
N GLY A 153 -8.07 -8.53 7.81
CA GLY A 153 -8.82 -8.25 6.60
C GLY A 153 -8.41 -6.91 5.99
N VAL A 154 -9.38 -6.11 5.56
CA VAL A 154 -9.15 -4.87 4.81
C VAL A 154 -9.84 -3.64 5.43
N THR A 155 -10.56 -3.80 6.53
CA THR A 155 -11.32 -2.72 7.16
C THR A 155 -10.74 -2.24 8.49
N GLU A 156 -9.96 -3.08 9.17
CA GLU A 156 -9.24 -2.70 10.38
C GLU A 156 -7.82 -2.29 10.02
N MET A 157 -7.44 -1.06 10.38
CA MET A 157 -6.15 -0.48 10.01
C MET A 157 -5.49 0.19 11.21
N THR A 158 -4.15 0.17 11.21
CA THR A 158 -3.34 1.02 12.09
C THR A 158 -2.79 2.16 11.27
N GLU A 159 -3.06 3.39 11.69
CA GLU A 159 -2.57 4.59 11.03
C GLU A 159 -1.23 5.03 11.61
N TYR A 160 -0.27 5.26 10.72
CA TYR A 160 1.06 5.72 11.06
C TYR A 160 1.28 7.15 10.58
N HIS A 161 1.60 8.01 11.52
CA HIS A 161 2.15 9.35 11.34
C HIS A 161 3.60 9.36 11.80
N LEU A 162 4.31 10.47 11.67
CA LEU A 162 5.69 10.60 12.15
C LEU A 162 5.85 10.21 13.62
N GLU A 163 4.93 10.64 14.47
CA GLU A 163 4.93 10.35 15.91
C GLU A 163 4.69 8.87 16.21
N THR A 164 3.69 8.27 15.57
CA THR A 164 3.35 6.85 15.75
C THR A 164 4.48 5.95 15.26
N LEU A 165 5.13 6.31 14.15
CA LEU A 165 6.29 5.58 13.65
C LEU A 165 7.45 5.64 14.62
N MET A 166 7.72 6.80 15.21
CA MET A 166 8.75 6.98 16.22
C MET A 166 8.43 6.19 17.50
N GLU A 167 7.19 6.20 17.97
CA GLU A 167 6.75 5.43 19.13
C GLU A 167 6.87 3.92 18.90
N GLN A 168 6.47 3.43 17.73
CA GLN A 168 6.42 2.01 17.42
C GLN A 168 7.82 1.42 17.14
N TYR A 169 8.64 2.11 16.38
CA TYR A 169 9.93 1.62 15.89
C TYR A 169 11.14 2.41 16.41
N GLY A 170 10.95 3.60 16.96
CA GLY A 170 12.05 4.51 17.26
C GLY A 170 12.81 4.97 16.03
N LEU A 171 12.16 5.00 14.88
CA LEU A 171 12.74 5.34 13.58
C LEU A 171 12.02 6.52 12.92
N LYS A 172 12.77 7.27 12.13
CA LYS A 172 12.23 8.19 11.13
C LYS A 172 11.89 7.42 9.84
N PRO A 173 11.03 7.97 8.97
CA PRO A 173 10.63 7.29 7.73
C PRO A 173 11.81 6.87 6.85
N GLU A 174 12.81 7.73 6.70
CA GLU A 174 14.01 7.45 5.91
C GLU A 174 14.86 6.29 6.45
N GLN A 175 14.70 5.92 7.71
CA GLN A 175 15.42 4.80 8.33
C GLN A 175 14.74 3.44 8.10
N ILE A 176 13.53 3.42 7.55
CA ILE A 176 12.84 2.16 7.20
C ILE A 176 13.63 1.38 6.15
N ILE A 177 14.18 2.05 5.16
CA ILE A 177 15.03 1.40 4.15
C ILE A 177 16.37 0.93 4.73
N ASP A 178 16.95 1.66 5.67
CA ASP A 178 18.15 1.23 6.38
C ASP A 178 17.90 -0.04 7.20
N MET A 179 16.76 -0.12 7.88
CA MET A 179 16.34 -1.32 8.60
C MET A 179 16.25 -2.52 7.64
N LYS A 180 15.61 -2.36 6.48
CA LYS A 180 15.52 -3.40 5.45
C LYS A 180 16.88 -3.76 4.86
N GLY A 181 17.75 -2.80 4.68
CA GLY A 181 19.12 -3.04 4.22
C GLY A 181 19.91 -3.92 5.18
N LEU A 182 19.73 -3.75 6.49
CA LEU A 182 20.39 -4.56 7.50
C LEU A 182 19.76 -5.93 7.72
N MET A 183 18.44 -5.99 7.88
CA MET A 183 17.74 -7.24 8.21
C MET A 183 17.32 -8.06 6.98
N GLY A 184 17.25 -7.45 5.81
CA GLY A 184 16.68 -8.06 4.62
C GLY A 184 15.16 -8.22 4.72
N ASP A 185 14.61 -8.89 3.72
CA ASP A 185 13.19 -9.25 3.67
C ASP A 185 13.02 -10.57 2.90
N SER A 186 12.67 -11.63 3.62
CA SER A 186 12.51 -12.95 3.01
C SER A 186 11.33 -13.02 2.04
N SER A 187 10.29 -12.23 2.24
CA SER A 187 9.11 -12.20 1.35
C SER A 187 9.44 -11.67 -0.03
N ASP A 188 10.37 -10.72 -0.11
CA ASP A 188 10.85 -10.12 -1.36
C ASP A 188 12.22 -10.65 -1.80
N ASN A 189 12.73 -11.65 -1.09
CA ASN A 189 14.05 -12.22 -1.32
C ASN A 189 15.17 -11.17 -1.29
N ILE A 190 15.02 -10.17 -0.42
CA ILE A 190 16.05 -9.16 -0.16
C ILE A 190 17.03 -9.74 0.88
N PRO A 191 18.33 -9.84 0.55
CA PRO A 191 19.26 -10.61 1.39
C PRO A 191 19.56 -9.96 2.75
N GLY A 192 19.72 -8.64 2.81
CA GLY A 192 20.23 -7.98 4.01
C GLY A 192 21.61 -8.48 4.42
N VAL A 193 21.96 -8.30 5.69
CA VAL A 193 23.15 -8.91 6.30
C VAL A 193 22.74 -10.24 6.95
N PRO A 194 23.25 -11.38 6.48
CA PRO A 194 22.90 -12.68 7.05
C PRO A 194 23.08 -12.74 8.57
N GLY A 195 22.04 -13.20 9.28
CA GLY A 195 22.05 -13.29 10.74
C GLY A 195 21.70 -12.02 11.49
N VAL A 196 21.43 -10.91 10.81
CA VAL A 196 20.90 -9.68 11.39
C VAL A 196 19.39 -9.70 11.28
N GLY A 197 18.71 -9.80 12.42
CA GLY A 197 17.25 -9.69 12.50
C GLY A 197 16.78 -8.29 12.87
N GLU A 198 15.47 -8.13 13.01
CA GLU A 198 14.84 -6.83 13.29
C GLU A 198 15.38 -6.17 14.57
N LYS A 199 15.49 -6.93 15.66
CA LYS A 199 16.00 -6.39 16.95
C LYS A 199 17.42 -5.83 16.81
N THR A 200 18.32 -6.57 16.14
CA THR A 200 19.69 -6.13 15.94
C THR A 200 19.76 -4.93 15.01
N ALA A 201 18.98 -4.93 13.93
CA ALA A 201 18.90 -3.80 13.01
C ALA A 201 18.42 -2.52 13.73
N LEU A 202 17.37 -2.62 14.55
CA LEU A 202 16.86 -1.49 15.34
C LEU A 202 17.90 -0.97 16.33
N LYS A 203 18.60 -1.85 17.05
CA LYS A 203 19.69 -1.44 17.97
C LYS A 203 20.80 -0.69 17.24
N LEU A 204 21.21 -1.17 16.08
CA LEU A 204 22.23 -0.52 15.27
C LEU A 204 21.81 0.86 14.79
N LEU A 205 20.56 0.99 14.31
CA LEU A 205 20.03 2.26 13.83
C LEU A 205 19.77 3.25 14.96
N HIS A 206 19.32 2.80 16.13
CA HIS A 206 19.20 3.66 17.30
C HIS A 206 20.54 4.23 17.77
N ALA A 207 21.61 3.42 17.66
CA ALA A 207 22.95 3.83 18.06
C ALA A 207 23.67 4.69 17.00
N TYR A 208 23.56 4.33 15.72
CA TYR A 208 24.38 4.88 14.63
C TYR A 208 23.59 5.59 13.52
N HIS A 209 22.27 5.59 13.60
CA HIS A 209 21.30 6.36 12.80
C HIS A 209 21.09 5.92 11.34
N SER A 210 22.08 5.36 10.67
CA SER A 210 22.02 4.94 9.27
C SER A 210 22.97 3.77 9.01
N ILE A 211 22.83 3.12 7.85
CA ILE A 211 23.81 2.10 7.41
C ILE A 211 25.20 2.71 7.32
N GLU A 212 25.32 3.91 6.77
CA GLU A 212 26.58 4.63 6.73
C GLU A 212 27.19 4.81 8.14
N GLY A 213 26.36 5.23 9.09
CA GLY A 213 26.76 5.40 10.49
C GLY A 213 27.20 4.10 11.15
N VAL A 214 26.54 2.99 10.85
CA VAL A 214 26.93 1.65 11.32
C VAL A 214 28.33 1.30 10.82
N TYR A 215 28.61 1.48 9.55
CA TYR A 215 29.91 1.14 8.97
C TYR A 215 31.04 2.10 9.35
N GLN A 216 30.73 3.37 9.58
CA GLN A 216 31.69 4.35 10.12
C GLN A 216 32.13 4.02 11.55
N ASN A 217 31.25 3.37 12.32
CA ASN A 217 31.49 3.00 13.74
C ASN A 217 31.63 1.48 13.92
N LEU A 218 32.02 0.76 12.89
CA LEU A 218 32.09 -0.70 12.90
C LEU A 218 32.95 -1.26 14.04
N GLU A 219 34.09 -0.59 14.35
CA GLU A 219 34.97 -1.01 15.42
C GLU A 219 34.40 -0.88 16.83
N ASP A 220 33.40 0.00 17.00
CA ASP A 220 32.71 0.22 18.29
C ASP A 220 31.58 -0.78 18.54
N ILE A 221 31.23 -1.57 17.53
CA ILE A 221 30.15 -2.54 17.63
C ILE A 221 30.58 -3.74 18.46
N ARG A 222 29.80 -4.05 19.49
CA ARG A 222 30.02 -5.20 20.36
C ARG A 222 29.57 -6.49 19.69
N GLY A 223 30.39 -7.53 19.86
CA GLY A 223 30.12 -8.85 19.29
C GLY A 223 30.97 -9.12 18.05
N ALA A 224 32.02 -9.93 18.18
CA ALA A 224 32.94 -10.26 17.09
C ALA A 224 32.24 -10.87 15.88
N LYS A 225 31.26 -11.76 16.10
CA LYS A 225 30.45 -12.37 15.03
C LYS A 225 29.63 -11.35 14.25
N LEU A 226 28.96 -10.44 14.94
CA LEU A 226 28.13 -9.40 14.31
C LEU A 226 29.01 -8.46 13.48
N LYS A 227 30.11 -7.99 14.06
CA LYS A 227 31.07 -7.12 13.37
C LYS A 227 31.60 -7.76 12.10
N GLU A 228 32.01 -9.03 12.15
CA GLU A 228 32.46 -9.77 11.00
C GLU A 228 31.41 -9.92 9.91
N LYS A 229 30.19 -10.31 10.28
CA LYS A 229 29.06 -10.41 9.33
C LYS A 229 28.75 -9.09 8.64
N LEU A 230 28.72 -8.00 9.40
CA LEU A 230 28.52 -6.67 8.84
C LEU A 230 29.63 -6.31 7.86
N LYS A 231 30.90 -6.54 8.23
CA LYS A 231 32.03 -6.26 7.39
C LYS A 231 32.05 -7.05 6.09
N GLU A 232 31.76 -8.33 6.15
CA GLU A 232 31.74 -9.23 4.98
C GLU A 232 30.62 -8.96 4.02
N ASN A 233 29.49 -8.41 4.52
CA ASN A 233 28.23 -8.24 3.79
C ASN A 233 27.86 -6.76 3.57
N LYS A 234 28.85 -5.87 3.58
CA LYS A 234 28.61 -4.43 3.38
C LYS A 234 27.88 -4.14 2.07
N ASP A 235 28.32 -4.73 0.98
CA ASP A 235 27.73 -4.53 -0.35
C ASP A 235 26.28 -5.05 -0.40
N LEU A 236 26.01 -6.18 0.27
CA LEU A 236 24.62 -6.70 0.40
C LEU A 236 23.73 -5.79 1.21
N ALA A 237 24.21 -5.16 2.26
CA ALA A 237 23.44 -4.20 3.05
C ALA A 237 23.00 -3.01 2.19
N PHE A 238 23.92 -2.42 1.44
CA PHE A 238 23.62 -1.29 0.55
C PHE A 238 22.71 -1.68 -0.63
N LEU A 239 22.95 -2.84 -1.25
CA LEU A 239 22.09 -3.37 -2.29
C LEU A 239 20.65 -3.61 -1.75
N SER A 240 20.54 -4.22 -0.58
CA SER A 240 19.26 -4.51 0.06
C SER A 240 18.48 -3.23 0.37
N ARG A 241 19.15 -2.18 0.85
CA ARG A 241 18.53 -0.86 1.04
C ARG A 241 18.05 -0.29 -0.27
N GLU A 242 18.82 -0.37 -1.34
CA GLU A 242 18.44 0.12 -2.67
C GLU A 242 17.21 -0.62 -3.21
N LEU A 243 17.13 -1.94 -3.02
CA LEU A 243 15.97 -2.74 -3.42
C LEU A 243 14.70 -2.39 -2.63
N ALA A 244 14.85 -2.02 -1.36
CA ALA A 244 13.73 -1.61 -0.50
C ALA A 244 13.28 -0.17 -0.73
N MET A 245 14.09 0.65 -1.39
CA MET A 245 13.78 2.05 -1.66
C MET A 245 12.68 2.19 -2.71
N ILE A 246 11.63 2.94 -2.38
CA ILE A 246 10.57 3.30 -3.31
C ILE A 246 11.07 4.41 -4.24
N HIS A 247 10.90 4.21 -5.54
CA HIS A 247 11.21 5.21 -6.55
C HIS A 247 10.03 6.20 -6.68
N CYS A 248 10.29 7.47 -6.35
CA CYS A 248 9.25 8.50 -6.29
C CYS A 248 9.22 9.45 -7.50
N GLU A 249 9.80 9.05 -8.61
CA GLU A 249 9.88 9.82 -9.86
C GLU A 249 9.46 8.98 -11.08
N ALA A 250 8.50 8.08 -10.89
CA ALA A 250 7.97 7.26 -11.97
C ALA A 250 7.20 8.13 -12.99
N PRO A 251 7.28 7.80 -14.29
CA PRO A 251 6.52 8.52 -15.33
C PRO A 251 5.04 8.13 -15.28
N LEU A 252 4.26 8.81 -14.44
CA LEU A 252 2.87 8.47 -14.17
C LEU A 252 1.99 8.52 -15.44
N PRO A 253 1.14 7.50 -15.67
CA PRO A 253 0.22 7.47 -16.81
C PRO A 253 -0.96 8.45 -16.67
N LEU A 254 -1.33 8.83 -15.44
CA LEU A 254 -2.34 9.84 -15.15
C LEU A 254 -1.74 10.96 -14.29
N THR A 255 -2.13 12.20 -14.57
CA THR A 255 -1.79 13.35 -13.73
C THR A 255 -2.54 13.30 -12.39
N LEU A 256 -2.11 14.08 -11.42
CA LEU A 256 -2.83 14.22 -10.15
C LEU A 256 -4.28 14.69 -10.38
N GLU A 257 -4.48 15.69 -11.24
CA GLU A 257 -5.81 16.20 -11.54
C GLU A 257 -6.74 15.17 -12.17
N GLU A 258 -6.21 14.27 -13.00
CA GLU A 258 -6.98 13.17 -13.60
C GLU A 258 -7.45 12.14 -12.56
N THR A 259 -6.88 12.13 -11.37
CA THR A 259 -7.31 11.28 -10.25
C THR A 259 -8.38 11.90 -9.37
N ARG A 260 -8.88 13.08 -9.72
CA ARG A 260 -9.94 13.77 -8.98
C ARG A 260 -11.17 12.86 -8.84
N PHE A 261 -11.69 12.79 -7.62
CA PHE A 261 -12.86 12.00 -7.27
C PHE A 261 -14.08 12.90 -7.07
N LEU A 262 -15.10 12.70 -7.87
CA LEU A 262 -16.33 13.53 -7.89
C LEU A 262 -17.52 12.87 -7.16
N GLY A 263 -17.26 11.80 -6.44
CA GLY A 263 -18.29 10.98 -5.81
C GLY A 263 -18.49 9.63 -6.51
N ILE A 264 -19.16 8.72 -5.84
CA ILE A 264 -19.46 7.39 -6.37
C ILE A 264 -20.47 7.49 -7.52
N ASP A 265 -20.19 6.84 -8.64
CA ASP A 265 -21.21 6.57 -9.67
C ASP A 265 -22.16 5.49 -9.13
N GLN A 266 -23.31 5.94 -8.66
CA GLN A 266 -24.22 5.11 -7.90
C GLN A 266 -24.89 4.05 -8.76
N GLU A 267 -25.31 4.40 -9.97
CA GLU A 267 -25.99 3.48 -10.89
C GLU A 267 -25.05 2.33 -11.29
N LYS A 268 -23.84 2.64 -11.70
CA LYS A 268 -22.84 1.63 -12.07
C LYS A 268 -22.41 0.78 -10.88
N THR A 269 -22.24 1.37 -9.70
CA THR A 269 -21.87 0.65 -8.48
C THR A 269 -22.97 -0.32 -8.06
N ILE A 270 -24.23 0.10 -8.08
CA ILE A 270 -25.38 -0.79 -7.82
C ILE A 270 -25.41 -1.93 -8.83
N GLY A 271 -25.17 -1.65 -10.12
CA GLY A 271 -25.11 -2.67 -11.16
C GLY A 271 -24.06 -3.76 -10.85
N ILE A 272 -22.85 -3.37 -10.46
CA ILE A 272 -21.79 -4.29 -10.07
C ILE A 272 -22.16 -5.08 -8.81
N PHE A 273 -22.74 -4.43 -7.79
CA PHE A 273 -23.15 -5.12 -6.57
C PHE A 273 -24.25 -6.15 -6.81
N LYS A 274 -25.15 -5.88 -7.75
CA LYS A 274 -26.17 -6.85 -8.18
C LYS A 274 -25.55 -8.03 -8.92
N GLU A 275 -24.62 -7.78 -9.83
CA GLU A 275 -23.93 -8.83 -10.60
C GLU A 275 -23.19 -9.81 -9.70
N PHE A 276 -22.48 -9.31 -8.68
CA PHE A 276 -21.74 -10.13 -7.73
C PHE A 276 -22.55 -10.56 -6.50
N GLU A 277 -23.84 -10.22 -6.44
CA GLU A 277 -24.77 -10.62 -5.38
C GLU A 277 -24.36 -10.10 -3.99
N PHE A 278 -23.87 -8.88 -3.91
CA PHE A 278 -23.44 -8.22 -2.67
C PHE A 278 -24.65 -7.59 -1.95
N LYS A 279 -25.52 -8.43 -1.40
CA LYS A 279 -26.81 -8.02 -0.82
C LYS A 279 -26.70 -7.01 0.31
N LYS A 280 -25.72 -7.18 1.23
CA LYS A 280 -25.53 -6.24 2.35
C LYS A 280 -25.03 -4.87 1.87
N LEU A 281 -24.16 -4.82 0.87
CA LEU A 281 -23.71 -3.56 0.31
C LEU A 281 -24.81 -2.84 -0.46
N LEU A 282 -25.67 -3.56 -1.16
CA LEU A 282 -26.85 -3.00 -1.81
C LEU A 282 -27.82 -2.38 -0.80
N GLN A 283 -28.07 -3.04 0.33
CA GLN A 283 -28.90 -2.50 1.40
C GLN A 283 -28.31 -1.21 1.99
N LYS A 284 -26.99 -1.21 2.24
CA LYS A 284 -26.29 -0.02 2.75
C LYS A 284 -26.39 1.16 1.81
N MET A 285 -26.24 0.96 0.51
CA MET A 285 -26.37 2.02 -0.50
C MET A 285 -27.80 2.55 -0.57
N ASN A 286 -28.81 1.69 -0.56
CA ASN A 286 -30.21 2.11 -0.60
C ASN A 286 -30.63 2.93 0.63
N HIS A 287 -30.08 2.66 1.81
CA HIS A 287 -30.31 3.45 3.02
C HIS A 287 -29.69 4.85 2.95
N SER A 288 -28.51 4.98 2.40
CA SER A 288 -27.85 6.28 2.22
C SER A 288 -28.67 7.20 1.28
N PHE A 289 -29.29 6.65 0.27
CA PHE A 289 -30.18 7.39 -0.65
C PHE A 289 -31.47 7.89 -0.03
N SER A 290 -32.06 7.06 0.83
CA SER A 290 -33.32 7.46 1.49
C SER A 290 -33.11 8.63 2.45
N THR A 291 -31.91 8.75 3.03
CA THR A 291 -31.57 9.81 3.97
C THR A 291 -31.27 11.14 3.26
N GLU A 292 -30.53 11.09 2.15
CA GLU A 292 -30.24 12.29 1.33
C GLU A 292 -31.48 12.86 0.67
N ALA A 293 -32.39 11.99 0.17
CA ALA A 293 -33.67 12.42 -0.43
C ALA A 293 -34.61 13.02 0.59
N SER A 294 -34.50 12.66 1.88
CA SER A 294 -35.31 13.25 2.95
C SER A 294 -34.76 14.59 3.45
N GLU A 295 -33.48 14.82 3.37
CA GLU A 295 -32.86 16.11 3.75
C GLU A 295 -33.04 17.18 2.68
N GLU A 296 -33.10 16.83 1.38
CA GLU A 296 -33.44 17.79 0.31
C GLU A 296 -34.90 18.19 0.28
N SER A 297 -35.80 17.38 0.83
CA SER A 297 -37.23 17.70 0.88
C SER A 297 -37.67 18.56 2.07
N ASP A 298 -36.81 18.70 3.09
CA ASP A 298 -37.09 19.50 4.30
C ASP A 298 -36.48 20.92 4.26
N GLY A 299 -35.79 21.25 3.17
CA GLY A 299 -35.12 22.55 2.94
C GLY A 299 -35.88 23.54 2.06
N SER A 300 -37.15 23.26 1.73
CA SER A 300 -38.01 24.16 0.93
C SER A 300 -39.33 24.42 1.63
N ASP A 301 -39.27 25.26 2.66
CA ASP A 301 -40.38 26.06 3.17
C ASP A 301 -39.89 27.43 3.65
#